data_a1adb264a81438edaaab8fcb46e30bf7
#
_entry.id   a1adb264a81438edaaab8fcb46e30bf7
#
_cell.length_a   1.000
_cell.length_b   1.000
_cell.length_c   1.000
_cell.angle_alpha   90.00
_cell.angle_beta   90.00
_cell.angle_gamma   90.00
#
_symmetry.space_group_name_H-M   'P 1'
#
loop_
_entity.id
_entity.type
_entity.pdbx_description
1 polymer ?
#
loop_
_entity_poly.entity_id
_entity_poly.type
_entity_poly.pdbx_seq_one_letter_code
_entity_poly.pdbx_strand_id
1 'polypeptide(L)'
;MLTSKQRAYLRGLASNEDTIMQIGKGGISPNLIKTISDALEARELIKIKVLENCEETPRSAAEALASETNAEVVTVIGTKFVLYRESVNHKKIEL
;
A
#
# COMPACT_ATOMS: atom_id res chain seq x y z
N MET A 1 -6.42 9.38 9.80
CA MET A 1 -5.12 8.90 10.32
C MET A 1 -5.33 7.67 11.19
N LEU A 2 -4.49 6.66 11.02
CA LEU A 2 -4.57 5.43 11.80
C LEU A 2 -4.00 5.62 13.21
N THR A 3 -4.68 5.06 14.21
CA THR A 3 -4.11 4.96 15.56
C THR A 3 -3.07 3.85 15.57
N SER A 4 -2.22 3.82 16.61
CA SER A 4 -1.23 2.75 16.76
C SER A 4 -1.89 1.37 16.83
N LYS A 5 -3.04 1.29 17.51
CA LYS A 5 -3.79 0.05 17.64
C LYS A 5 -4.35 -0.42 16.30
N GLN A 6 -4.92 0.50 15.52
CA GLN A 6 -5.44 0.19 14.20
C GLN A 6 -4.31 -0.25 13.27
N ARG A 7 -3.17 0.43 13.32
CA ARG A 7 -2.01 0.09 12.51
C ARG A 7 -1.50 -1.32 12.84
N ALA A 8 -1.44 -1.66 14.12
CA ALA A 8 -1.01 -2.99 14.55
C ALA A 8 -1.96 -4.08 14.05
N TYR A 9 -3.26 -3.80 14.10
CA TYR A 9 -4.27 -4.72 13.58
C TYR A 9 -4.09 -4.96 12.08
N LEU A 10 -3.90 -3.88 11.32
CA LEU A 10 -3.70 -3.97 9.88
C LEU A 10 -2.40 -4.69 9.51
N ARG A 11 -1.33 -4.50 10.29
CA ARG A 11 -0.09 -5.26 10.07
C ARG A 11 -0.32 -6.75 10.24
N GLY A 12 -1.12 -7.12 11.24
CA GLY A 12 -1.48 -8.52 11.47
C GLY A 12 -2.22 -9.13 10.28
N LEU A 13 -3.20 -8.39 9.74
CA LEU A 13 -3.92 -8.83 8.55
C LEU A 13 -2.97 -8.95 7.34
N ALA A 14 -2.09 -7.97 7.16
CA ALA A 14 -1.17 -7.93 6.02
C ALA A 14 -0.15 -9.07 6.04
N SER A 15 0.16 -9.61 7.22
CA SER A 15 1.12 -10.71 7.31
C SER A 15 0.65 -11.95 6.56
N ASN A 16 -0.66 -12.08 6.35
CA ASN A 16 -1.25 -13.19 5.61
C ASN A 16 -1.57 -12.85 4.15
N GLU A 17 -1.28 -11.63 3.73
CA GLU A 17 -1.57 -11.20 2.36
C GLU A 17 -0.35 -11.38 1.46
N ASP A 18 -0.63 -11.73 0.21
CA ASP A 18 0.41 -11.80 -0.80
C ASP A 18 0.70 -10.42 -1.38
N THR A 19 1.92 -10.25 -1.88
CA THR A 19 2.28 -9.05 -2.63
C THR A 19 1.48 -9.06 -3.94
N ILE A 20 0.71 -7.99 -4.18
CA ILE A 20 -0.17 -7.94 -5.36
C ILE A 20 0.51 -7.33 -6.57
N MET A 21 1.58 -6.57 -6.38
CA MET A 21 2.32 -5.98 -7.50
C MET A 21 3.72 -5.58 -7.07
N GLN A 22 4.54 -5.26 -8.07
CA GLN A 22 5.93 -4.85 -7.86
C GLN A 22 6.18 -3.54 -8.58
N ILE A 23 7.05 -2.72 -8.00
CA ILE A 23 7.47 -1.46 -8.61
C ILE A 23 8.91 -1.64 -9.08
N GLY A 24 9.13 -1.51 -10.39
CA GLY A 24 10.44 -1.69 -10.99
C GLY A 24 11.01 -0.39 -11.54
N LYS A 25 11.77 -0.53 -12.61
CA LYS A 25 12.53 0.58 -13.23
C LYS A 25 11.66 1.78 -13.62
N GLY A 26 10.41 1.55 -13.99
CA GLY A 26 9.49 2.63 -14.34
C GLY A 26 9.10 3.52 -13.18
N GLY A 27 9.32 3.07 -11.94
CA GLY A 27 9.03 3.85 -10.76
C GLY A 27 7.55 4.17 -10.61
N ILE A 28 7.28 5.34 -10.03
CA ILE A 28 5.91 5.79 -9.79
C ILE A 28 5.43 6.58 -11.01
N SER A 29 4.39 6.08 -11.65
CA SER A 29 3.80 6.69 -12.86
C SER A 29 2.33 6.95 -12.64
N PRO A 30 1.68 7.80 -13.47
CA PRO A 30 0.23 7.98 -13.39
C PRO A 30 -0.55 6.67 -13.51
N ASN A 31 -0.10 5.76 -14.37
CA ASN A 31 -0.71 4.44 -14.52
C ASN A 31 -0.61 3.63 -13.22
N LEU A 32 0.55 3.65 -12.58
CA LEU A 32 0.75 2.94 -11.32
C LEU A 32 -0.17 3.51 -10.24
N ILE A 33 -0.24 4.84 -10.14
CA ILE A 33 -1.09 5.50 -9.16
C ILE A 33 -2.54 5.06 -9.34
N LYS A 34 -3.03 5.05 -10.57
CA LYS A 34 -4.40 4.60 -10.87
C LYS A 34 -4.60 3.14 -10.49
N THR A 35 -3.65 2.29 -10.83
CA THR A 35 -3.71 0.86 -10.51
C THR A 35 -3.75 0.64 -9.00
N ILE A 36 -2.92 1.35 -8.25
CA ILE A 36 -2.89 1.29 -6.79
C ILE A 36 -4.22 1.76 -6.20
N SER A 37 -4.76 2.87 -6.72
CA SER A 37 -6.04 3.39 -6.24
C SER A 37 -7.17 2.39 -6.47
N ASP A 38 -7.21 1.77 -7.66
CA ASP A 38 -8.21 0.75 -7.98
C ASP A 38 -8.07 -0.47 -7.06
N ALA A 39 -6.83 -0.88 -6.77
CA ALA A 39 -6.58 -2.01 -5.87
C ALA A 39 -7.04 -1.70 -4.45
N LEU A 40 -6.80 -0.47 -3.97
CA LEU A 40 -7.25 -0.05 -2.65
C LEU A 40 -8.77 -0.03 -2.56
N GLU A 41 -9.43 0.43 -3.61
CA GLU A 41 -10.90 0.42 -3.64
C GLU A 41 -11.45 -1.01 -3.58
N ALA A 42 -10.80 -1.94 -4.27
CA ALA A 42 -11.25 -3.33 -4.31
C ALA A 42 -10.90 -4.12 -3.05
N ARG A 43 -9.75 -3.85 -2.44
CA ARG A 43 -9.19 -4.69 -1.37
C ARG A 43 -9.00 -4.01 -0.02
N GLU A 44 -8.94 -2.69 0.02
CA GLU A 44 -8.66 -1.83 1.18
C GLU A 44 -7.23 -1.97 1.72
N LEU A 45 -6.69 -3.17 1.82
CA LEU A 45 -5.35 -3.43 2.34
C LEU A 45 -4.54 -4.12 1.26
N ILE A 46 -3.41 -3.53 0.87
CA ILE A 46 -2.58 -4.08 -0.20
C ILE A 46 -1.11 -4.08 0.22
N LYS A 47 -0.38 -5.07 -0.28
CA LYS A 47 1.05 -5.22 -0.04
C LYS A 47 1.78 -5.12 -1.38
N ILE A 48 2.84 -4.32 -1.43
CA ILE A 48 3.57 -4.01 -2.65
C ILE A 48 5.07 -4.20 -2.41
N LYS A 49 5.76 -4.73 -3.40
CA LYS A 49 7.21 -4.92 -3.34
C LYS A 49 7.93 -3.91 -4.23
N VAL A 50 9.04 -3.36 -3.74
CA VAL A 50 9.88 -2.47 -4.53
C VAL A 50 11.10 -3.26 -4.98
N LEU A 51 11.31 -3.33 -6.30
CA LEU A 51 12.42 -4.08 -6.89
C LEU A 51 13.71 -3.28 -6.83
N GLU A 52 14.85 -3.98 -6.91
CA GLU A 52 16.17 -3.35 -6.81
C GLU A 52 16.41 -2.29 -7.90
N ASN A 53 15.83 -2.47 -9.08
CA ASN A 53 16.02 -1.53 -10.19
C ASN A 53 15.13 -0.29 -10.10
N CYS A 54 14.33 -0.16 -9.04
CA CYS A 54 13.54 1.04 -8.80
C CYS A 54 14.39 2.09 -8.11
N GLU A 55 14.27 3.36 -8.54
CA GLU A 55 15.02 4.45 -7.93
C GLU A 55 14.48 4.84 -6.57
N GLU A 56 13.20 4.53 -6.30
CA GLU A 56 12.59 4.82 -5.01
C GLU A 56 12.96 3.78 -3.98
N THR A 57 13.13 4.23 -2.73
CA THR A 57 13.24 3.29 -1.63
C THR A 57 11.83 2.80 -1.28
N PRO A 58 11.69 1.66 -0.57
CA PRO A 58 10.36 1.21 -0.14
C PRO A 58 9.61 2.29 0.65
N ARG A 59 10.29 3.01 1.54
CA ARG A 59 9.64 4.06 2.33
C ARG A 59 9.20 5.23 1.47
N SER A 60 10.07 5.72 0.59
CA SER A 60 9.72 6.87 -0.25
C SER A 60 8.59 6.52 -1.22
N ALA A 61 8.62 5.31 -1.77
CA ALA A 61 7.54 4.83 -2.64
C ALA A 61 6.21 4.74 -1.88
N ALA A 62 6.25 4.20 -0.66
CA ALA A 62 5.05 4.07 0.16
C ALA A 62 4.44 5.44 0.46
N GLU A 63 5.27 6.40 0.88
CA GLU A 63 4.80 7.73 1.21
C GLU A 63 4.24 8.47 0.00
N ALA A 64 4.91 8.37 -1.14
CA ALA A 64 4.45 9.01 -2.36
C ALA A 64 3.11 8.43 -2.82
N LEU A 65 2.98 7.10 -2.84
CA LEU A 65 1.75 6.46 -3.27
C LEU A 65 0.61 6.70 -2.29
N ALA A 66 0.89 6.72 -0.99
CA ALA A 66 -0.12 7.03 0.01
C ALA A 66 -0.66 8.44 -0.21
N SER A 67 0.22 9.41 -0.44
CA SER A 67 -0.17 10.80 -0.70
C SER A 67 -1.03 10.90 -1.96
N GLU A 68 -0.62 10.24 -3.04
CA GLU A 68 -1.32 10.33 -4.33
C GLU A 68 -2.67 9.63 -4.33
N THR A 69 -2.87 8.64 -3.46
CA THR A 69 -4.11 7.86 -3.42
C THR A 69 -4.96 8.13 -2.19
N ASN A 70 -4.54 9.06 -1.33
CA ASN A 70 -5.21 9.33 -0.05
C ASN A 70 -5.25 8.10 0.85
N ALA A 71 -4.20 7.29 0.80
CA ALA A 71 -4.09 6.09 1.61
C ALA A 71 -3.18 6.35 2.81
N GLU A 72 -3.14 5.38 3.73
CA GLU A 72 -2.26 5.40 4.89
C GLU A 72 -1.17 4.36 4.72
N VAL A 73 0.06 4.70 5.11
CA VAL A 73 1.15 3.72 5.16
C VAL A 73 0.99 2.93 6.45
N VAL A 74 0.74 1.64 6.32
CA VAL A 74 0.58 0.76 7.49
C VAL A 74 1.94 0.37 8.04
N THR A 75 2.83 -0.11 7.18
CA THR A 75 4.17 -0.53 7.58
C THR A 75 5.08 -0.62 6.35
N VAL A 76 6.39 -0.54 6.61
CA VAL A 76 7.42 -0.77 5.60
C VAL A 76 8.36 -1.82 6.18
N ILE A 77 8.48 -2.96 5.51
CA ILE A 77 9.32 -4.08 5.99
C ILE A 77 10.22 -4.54 4.85
N GLY A 78 11.53 -4.33 4.98
CA GLY A 78 12.48 -4.72 3.95
C GLY A 78 12.16 -4.01 2.63
N THR A 79 11.92 -4.79 1.57
CA THR A 79 11.61 -4.26 0.24
C THR A 79 10.11 -4.10 -0.01
N LYS A 80 9.28 -4.37 1.00
CA LYS A 80 7.82 -4.35 0.85
C LYS A 80 7.19 -3.28 1.72
N PHE A 81 6.02 -2.82 1.32
CA PHE A 81 5.23 -1.92 2.15
C PHE A 81 3.74 -2.25 2.01
N VAL A 82 2.97 -1.79 2.98
CA VAL A 82 1.54 -2.05 3.06
C VAL A 82 0.80 -0.72 3.13
N LEU A 83 -0.20 -0.58 2.29
CA LEU A 83 -1.08 0.60 2.27
C LEU A 83 -2.50 0.18 2.64
N TYR A 84 -3.23 1.12 3.27
CA TYR A 84 -4.64 0.93 3.61
C TYR A 84 -5.44 2.18 3.23
N ARG A 85 -6.62 1.96 2.65
CA ARG A 85 -7.61 3.02 2.42
C ARG A 85 -8.99 2.38 2.51
N GLU A 86 -9.90 3.00 3.29
CA GLU A 86 -11.26 2.51 3.38
C GLU A 86 -11.93 2.60 2.01
N SER A 87 -12.54 1.50 1.59
CA SER A 87 -13.25 1.44 0.31
C SER A 87 -14.59 2.14 0.42
N VAL A 88 -15.01 2.78 -0.66
CA VAL A 88 -16.33 3.42 -0.74
C VAL A 88 -17.40 2.37 -0.98
N ASN A 89 -17.14 1.42 -1.88
CA ASN A 89 -18.15 0.45 -2.33
C ASN A 89 -17.90 -0.99 -1.91
N HIS A 90 -16.70 -1.30 -1.40
CA HIS A 90 -16.31 -2.69 -1.11
C HIS A 90 -15.67 -2.82 0.26
N LYS A 91 -16.25 -2.14 1.26
CA LYS A 91 -15.68 -2.14 2.60
C LYS A 91 -15.68 -3.55 3.19
N LYS A 92 -14.51 -4.01 3.63
CA LYS A 92 -14.29 -5.35 4.17
C LYS A 92 -13.70 -5.33 5.57
N ILE A 93 -12.94 -4.28 5.90
CA ILE A 93 -12.18 -4.20 7.15
C ILE A 93 -12.85 -3.23 8.10
N GLU A 94 -13.16 -3.70 9.29
CA GLU A 94 -13.74 -2.87 10.34
C GLU A 94 -12.64 -2.44 11.30
N LEU A 95 -12.51 -1.14 11.49
CA LEU A 95 -11.52 -0.59 12.42
C LEU A 95 -12.15 0.02 13.66
#